data_1493036733000fd2cacb0a0466eb5dbc
#
_entry.id   1493036733000fd2cacb0a0466eb5dbc
#
_cell.length_a   1.000
_cell.length_b   1.000
_cell.length_c   1.000
_cell.angle_alpha   90.00
_cell.angle_beta   90.00
_cell.angle_gamma   90.00
#
_symmetry.space_group_name_H-M   'P 1'
#
loop_
_entity.id
_entity.type
_entity.pdbx_description
1 polymer ?
#
loop_
_entity_poly.entity_id
_entity_poly.type
_entity_poly.pdbx_seq_one_letter_code
_entity_poly.pdbx_strand_id
1 'polypeptide(L)'
;GRTVAERAASEGALVLIVDRSDARSEVVAAIRAAGGTADDISVDLETWEGCSLAMQKAVDLWGRIDVLVNNVGGTIWAKPYEHYEPHQIDAEVRRSLFPTLYCCRAAIEHMLPQGSGVIVNVSSIATRGLNRVPYAAAKGGVNAITASLAWEVAERGIRVVAAAPGGTEAPPRIVPRNPNAEEEQREDWYKTIVDQTIQSALMKRYGTLDEQAGPILFLASDDASYITGVTVPVGGGDLG
;
A
#
# COMPACT_ATOMS: atom_id res chain seq x y z
N GLY A 1 -3.99 -1.64 -5.71
CA GLY A 1 -4.32 -2.99 -5.23
C GLY A 1 -4.79 -3.92 -6.34
N ARG A 2 -5.87 -3.57 -7.05
CA ARG A 2 -6.47 -4.44 -8.07
C ARG A 2 -5.44 -4.93 -9.11
N THR A 3 -4.71 -4.02 -9.76
CA THR A 3 -3.70 -4.37 -10.79
C THR A 3 -2.61 -5.30 -10.26
N VAL A 4 -2.14 -5.06 -9.02
CA VAL A 4 -1.16 -5.95 -8.36
C VAL A 4 -1.75 -7.35 -8.17
N ALA A 5 -2.99 -7.45 -7.68
CA ALA A 5 -3.67 -8.72 -7.44
C ALA A 5 -3.89 -9.52 -8.72
N GLU A 6 -4.42 -8.87 -9.78
CA GLU A 6 -4.66 -9.51 -11.07
C GLU A 6 -3.37 -10.01 -11.72
N ARG A 7 -2.30 -9.21 -11.69
CA ARG A 7 -0.99 -9.60 -12.22
C ARG A 7 -0.33 -10.71 -11.40
N ALA A 8 -0.38 -10.65 -10.06
CA ALA A 8 0.12 -11.73 -9.21
C ALA A 8 -0.59 -13.06 -9.52
N ALA A 9 -1.92 -13.02 -9.66
CA ALA A 9 -2.70 -14.21 -10.00
C ALA A 9 -2.35 -14.76 -11.41
N SER A 10 -2.04 -13.90 -12.38
CA SER A 10 -1.61 -14.33 -13.72
C SER A 10 -0.23 -15.01 -13.74
N GLU A 11 0.60 -14.74 -12.73
CA GLU A 11 1.87 -15.43 -12.47
C GLU A 11 1.70 -16.70 -11.59
N GLY A 12 0.46 -17.09 -11.30
CA GLY A 12 0.14 -18.33 -10.56
C GLY A 12 0.05 -18.17 -9.05
N ALA A 13 0.08 -16.95 -8.50
CA ALA A 13 -0.11 -16.74 -7.08
C ALA A 13 -1.55 -17.05 -6.64
N LEU A 14 -1.70 -17.60 -5.42
CA LEU A 14 -2.97 -17.70 -4.71
C LEU A 14 -3.21 -16.37 -3.99
N VAL A 15 -4.26 -15.63 -4.35
CA VAL A 15 -4.42 -14.22 -3.94
C VAL A 15 -5.60 -14.04 -2.99
N LEU A 16 -5.34 -13.57 -1.77
CA LEU A 16 -6.37 -13.09 -0.86
C LEU A 16 -6.55 -11.57 -1.00
N ILE A 17 -7.73 -11.14 -1.42
CA ILE A 17 -8.11 -9.73 -1.50
C ILE A 17 -8.67 -9.28 -0.17
N VAL A 18 -8.02 -8.33 0.47
CA VAL A 18 -8.46 -7.78 1.76
C VAL A 18 -8.88 -6.33 1.56
N ASP A 19 -10.14 -6.05 1.71
CA ASP A 19 -10.70 -4.69 1.62
C ASP A 19 -12.04 -4.64 2.37
N ARG A 20 -12.43 -3.47 2.86
CA ARG A 20 -13.77 -3.25 3.42
C ARG A 20 -14.83 -2.97 2.35
N SER A 21 -14.43 -2.62 1.13
CA SER A 21 -15.33 -2.38 0.00
C SER A 21 -15.78 -3.68 -0.64
N ASP A 22 -17.05 -3.75 -1.04
CA ASP A 22 -17.60 -4.89 -1.79
C ASP A 22 -17.01 -5.06 -3.20
N ALA A 23 -16.35 -4.04 -3.73
CA ALA A 23 -15.59 -4.11 -4.98
C ALA A 23 -14.48 -5.20 -4.97
N ARG A 24 -14.07 -5.71 -3.79
CA ARG A 24 -13.14 -6.84 -3.65
C ARG A 24 -13.66 -8.09 -4.36
N SER A 25 -14.96 -8.38 -4.25
CA SER A 25 -15.57 -9.58 -4.85
C SER A 25 -15.56 -9.52 -6.38
N GLU A 26 -15.65 -8.32 -6.98
CA GLU A 26 -15.50 -8.14 -8.43
C GLU A 26 -14.08 -8.48 -8.89
N VAL A 27 -13.06 -8.13 -8.09
CA VAL A 27 -11.66 -8.46 -8.38
C VAL A 27 -11.45 -9.96 -8.32
N VAL A 28 -11.99 -10.64 -7.29
CA VAL A 28 -11.95 -12.11 -7.19
C VAL A 28 -12.63 -12.76 -8.40
N ALA A 29 -13.81 -12.29 -8.79
CA ALA A 29 -14.52 -12.82 -9.96
C ALA A 29 -13.70 -12.64 -11.25
N ALA A 30 -13.07 -11.48 -11.45
CA ALA A 30 -12.22 -11.22 -12.61
C ALA A 30 -10.98 -12.14 -12.64
N ILE A 31 -10.29 -12.33 -11.52
CA ILE A 31 -9.14 -13.24 -11.41
C ILE A 31 -9.56 -14.68 -11.74
N ARG A 32 -10.67 -15.16 -11.16
CA ARG A 32 -11.18 -16.52 -11.41
C ARG A 32 -11.61 -16.72 -12.86
N ALA A 33 -12.24 -15.73 -13.47
CA ALA A 33 -12.62 -15.75 -14.88
C ALA A 33 -11.41 -15.81 -15.83
N ALA A 34 -10.26 -15.25 -15.40
CA ALA A 34 -8.98 -15.34 -16.10
C ALA A 34 -8.21 -16.64 -15.83
N GLY A 35 -8.76 -17.59 -15.04
CA GLY A 35 -8.14 -18.87 -14.70
C GLY A 35 -7.23 -18.84 -13.47
N GLY A 36 -7.13 -17.71 -12.77
CA GLY A 36 -6.37 -17.58 -11.53
C GLY A 36 -7.14 -18.05 -10.30
N THR A 37 -6.45 -18.11 -9.16
CA THR A 37 -7.04 -18.49 -7.86
C THR A 37 -7.05 -17.28 -6.94
N ALA A 38 -8.23 -16.90 -6.46
CA ALA A 38 -8.39 -15.81 -5.51
C ALA A 38 -9.54 -16.07 -4.55
N ASP A 39 -9.46 -15.48 -3.37
CA ASP A 39 -10.54 -15.39 -2.38
C ASP A 39 -10.54 -13.98 -1.78
N ASP A 40 -11.54 -13.61 -1.00
CA ASP A 40 -11.61 -12.31 -0.36
C ASP A 40 -12.08 -12.36 1.09
N ILE A 41 -11.78 -11.29 1.81
CA ILE A 41 -12.32 -11.04 3.15
C ILE A 41 -12.60 -9.55 3.34
N SER A 42 -13.75 -9.26 3.96
CA SER A 42 -14.13 -7.90 4.37
C SER A 42 -13.74 -7.66 5.81
N VAL A 43 -12.73 -6.82 6.04
CA VAL A 43 -12.30 -6.42 7.38
C VAL A 43 -11.82 -4.98 7.38
N ASP A 44 -11.81 -4.37 8.56
CA ASP A 44 -11.19 -3.06 8.75
C ASP A 44 -9.73 -3.21 9.19
N LEU A 45 -8.80 -2.90 8.28
CA LEU A 45 -7.36 -2.96 8.53
C LEU A 45 -6.84 -1.81 9.42
N GLU A 46 -7.68 -0.85 9.80
CA GLU A 46 -7.34 0.14 10.82
C GLU A 46 -7.43 -0.44 12.25
N THR A 47 -7.85 -1.71 12.39
CA THR A 47 -7.95 -2.45 13.64
C THR A 47 -7.00 -3.65 13.67
N TRP A 48 -6.53 -4.01 14.86
CA TRP A 48 -5.71 -5.21 15.07
C TRP A 48 -6.48 -6.48 14.70
N GLU A 49 -7.73 -6.56 15.13
CA GLU A 49 -8.61 -7.71 14.92
C GLU A 49 -8.81 -7.97 13.42
N GLY A 50 -9.06 -6.92 12.63
CA GLY A 50 -9.22 -7.05 11.18
C GLY A 50 -7.96 -7.55 10.49
N CYS A 51 -6.79 -7.05 10.90
CA CYS A 51 -5.51 -7.50 10.36
C CYS A 51 -5.21 -8.97 10.72
N SER A 52 -5.44 -9.35 11.98
CA SER A 52 -5.24 -10.73 12.45
C SER A 52 -6.17 -11.71 11.72
N LEU A 53 -7.45 -11.37 11.56
CA LEU A 53 -8.41 -12.18 10.82
C LEU A 53 -8.02 -12.36 9.35
N ALA A 54 -7.50 -11.31 8.70
CA ALA A 54 -7.05 -11.40 7.31
C ALA A 54 -5.87 -12.39 7.16
N MET A 55 -4.88 -12.32 8.05
CA MET A 55 -3.74 -13.25 8.02
C MET A 55 -4.16 -14.68 8.33
N GLN A 56 -5.03 -14.88 9.33
CA GLN A 56 -5.55 -16.19 9.66
C GLN A 56 -6.35 -16.79 8.50
N LYS A 57 -7.17 -16.00 7.81
CA LYS A 57 -7.92 -16.46 6.61
C LYS A 57 -6.99 -16.98 5.51
N ALA A 58 -5.85 -16.32 5.27
CA ALA A 58 -4.87 -16.79 4.28
C ALA A 58 -4.27 -18.16 4.68
N VAL A 59 -3.94 -18.30 5.97
CA VAL A 59 -3.42 -19.58 6.51
C VAL A 59 -4.48 -20.67 6.48
N ASP A 60 -5.74 -20.39 6.81
CA ASP A 60 -6.83 -21.35 6.75
C ASP A 60 -7.08 -21.86 5.32
N LEU A 61 -6.91 -20.99 4.31
CA LEU A 61 -7.10 -21.34 2.92
C LEU A 61 -5.93 -22.15 2.33
N TRP A 62 -4.70 -21.75 2.64
CA TRP A 62 -3.51 -22.21 1.91
C TRP A 62 -2.35 -22.68 2.80
N GLY A 63 -2.52 -22.66 4.12
CA GLY A 63 -1.55 -23.16 5.08
C GLY A 63 -0.35 -22.25 5.34
N ARG A 64 -0.19 -21.14 4.59
CA ARG A 64 0.98 -20.25 4.64
C ARG A 64 0.72 -18.86 4.13
N ILE A 65 1.66 -17.95 4.41
CA ILE A 65 1.72 -16.61 3.81
C ILE A 65 3.14 -16.41 3.25
N ASP A 66 3.27 -16.35 1.94
CA ASP A 66 4.57 -16.10 1.28
C ASP A 66 4.84 -14.61 1.09
N VAL A 67 3.80 -13.86 0.70
CA VAL A 67 3.90 -12.44 0.39
C VAL A 67 2.76 -11.67 1.05
N LEU A 68 3.11 -10.60 1.75
CA LEU A 68 2.16 -9.58 2.20
C LEU A 68 2.40 -8.28 1.42
N VAL A 69 1.38 -7.75 0.74
CA VAL A 69 1.42 -6.42 0.11
C VAL A 69 0.54 -5.45 0.90
N ASN A 70 1.15 -4.56 1.66
CA ASN A 70 0.46 -3.51 2.42
C ASN A 70 0.16 -2.31 1.53
N ASN A 71 -0.99 -2.33 0.84
CA ASN A 71 -1.40 -1.29 -0.11
C ASN A 71 -2.41 -0.29 0.47
N VAL A 72 -3.12 -0.63 1.55
CA VAL A 72 -4.16 0.24 2.12
C VAL A 72 -3.55 1.53 2.66
N GLY A 73 -4.20 2.64 2.37
CA GLY A 73 -3.80 3.99 2.77
C GLY A 73 -4.13 5.03 1.70
N GLY A 74 -3.72 6.25 1.95
CA GLY A 74 -3.81 7.37 1.01
C GLY A 74 -4.47 8.60 1.60
N THR A 75 -4.10 9.76 1.08
CA THR A 75 -4.57 11.09 1.47
C THR A 75 -6.08 11.17 1.54
N ILE A 76 -6.61 11.60 2.67
CA ILE A 76 -8.04 11.87 2.89
C ILE A 76 -8.31 13.34 2.56
N TRP A 77 -7.50 14.26 3.12
CA TRP A 77 -7.60 15.70 2.89
C TRP A 77 -6.36 16.23 2.17
N ALA A 78 -6.60 17.15 1.24
CA ALA A 78 -5.57 17.88 0.52
C ALA A 78 -5.72 19.38 0.84
N LYS A 79 -4.97 19.88 1.83
CA LYS A 79 -5.03 21.29 2.27
C LYS A 79 -3.76 21.72 3.00
N PRO A 80 -3.45 23.03 3.06
CA PRO A 80 -2.35 23.55 3.86
C PRO A 80 -2.46 23.13 5.32
N TYR A 81 -1.31 22.93 5.99
CA TYR A 81 -1.27 22.30 7.31
C TYR A 81 -2.02 23.10 8.38
N GLU A 82 -1.98 24.43 8.30
CA GLU A 82 -2.70 25.35 9.21
C GLU A 82 -4.23 25.21 9.16
N HIS A 83 -4.77 24.51 8.17
CA HIS A 83 -6.20 24.25 8.03
C HIS A 83 -6.61 22.84 8.49
N TYR A 84 -5.65 22.01 8.94
CA TYR A 84 -5.99 20.70 9.48
C TYR A 84 -6.55 20.79 10.88
N GLU A 85 -7.70 20.18 11.07
CA GLU A 85 -8.25 19.97 12.41
C GLU A 85 -7.59 18.75 13.08
N PRO A 86 -7.42 18.71 14.43
CA PRO A 86 -6.77 17.60 15.13
C PRO A 86 -7.30 16.22 14.75
N HIS A 87 -8.64 16.07 14.67
CA HIS A 87 -9.26 14.78 14.29
C HIS A 87 -8.95 14.34 12.87
N GLN A 88 -8.65 15.27 11.96
CA GLN A 88 -8.24 14.96 10.59
C GLN A 88 -6.81 14.46 10.54
N ILE A 89 -5.92 15.01 11.38
CA ILE A 89 -4.55 14.53 11.55
C ILE A 89 -4.57 13.09 12.04
N ASP A 90 -5.35 12.80 13.08
CA ASP A 90 -5.50 11.46 13.64
C ASP A 90 -6.03 10.46 12.59
N ALA A 91 -7.05 10.84 11.83
CA ALA A 91 -7.65 10.00 10.79
C ALA A 91 -6.67 9.70 9.63
N GLU A 92 -5.88 10.70 9.18
CA GLU A 92 -4.86 10.50 8.15
C GLU A 92 -3.77 9.52 8.60
N VAL A 93 -3.27 9.70 9.82
CA VAL A 93 -2.24 8.82 10.39
C VAL A 93 -2.80 7.41 10.59
N ARG A 94 -3.98 7.30 11.16
CA ARG A 94 -4.64 6.01 11.37
C ARG A 94 -4.84 5.25 10.06
N ARG A 95 -5.40 5.90 9.05
CA ARG A 95 -5.66 5.32 7.74
C ARG A 95 -4.38 4.88 7.00
N SER A 96 -3.31 5.65 7.10
CA SER A 96 -2.15 5.48 6.22
C SER A 96 -0.95 4.80 6.88
N LEU A 97 -0.97 4.58 8.21
CA LEU A 97 0.12 3.98 8.98
C LEU A 97 -0.30 2.68 9.69
N PHE A 98 -1.43 2.70 10.42
CA PHE A 98 -1.84 1.58 11.27
C PHE A 98 -2.08 0.27 10.50
N PRO A 99 -2.70 0.25 9.29
CA PRO A 99 -2.83 -0.98 8.52
C PRO A 99 -1.48 -1.64 8.25
N THR A 100 -0.45 -0.86 7.92
CA THR A 100 0.91 -1.40 7.69
C THR A 100 1.50 -1.97 8.97
N LEU A 101 1.42 -1.25 10.11
CA LEU A 101 1.92 -1.73 11.41
C LEU A 101 1.26 -3.06 11.80
N TYR A 102 -0.07 -3.10 11.79
CA TYR A 102 -0.83 -4.26 12.25
C TYR A 102 -0.69 -5.46 11.31
N CYS A 103 -0.78 -5.25 9.98
CA CYS A 103 -0.62 -6.34 9.04
C CYS A 103 0.80 -6.91 9.05
N CYS A 104 1.85 -6.09 9.15
CA CYS A 104 3.22 -6.57 9.33
C CYS A 104 3.34 -7.44 10.58
N ARG A 105 2.82 -6.94 11.72
CA ARG A 105 2.86 -7.69 12.99
C ARG A 105 2.10 -9.02 12.92
N ALA A 106 0.92 -9.03 12.31
CA ALA A 106 0.11 -10.23 12.17
C ALA A 106 0.74 -11.26 11.21
N ALA A 107 1.28 -10.81 10.06
CA ALA A 107 1.91 -11.70 9.09
C ALA A 107 3.19 -12.36 9.63
N ILE A 108 3.99 -11.64 10.41
CA ILE A 108 5.24 -12.16 11.00
C ILE A 108 4.99 -13.34 11.92
N GLU A 109 3.87 -13.41 12.62
CA GLU A 109 3.51 -14.56 13.47
C GLU A 109 3.46 -15.87 12.67
N HIS A 110 3.09 -15.80 11.40
CA HIS A 110 3.02 -16.95 10.49
C HIS A 110 4.33 -17.14 9.70
N MET A 111 4.96 -16.05 9.23
CA MET A 111 6.18 -16.12 8.42
C MET A 111 7.41 -16.59 9.21
N LEU A 112 7.52 -16.25 10.50
CA LEU A 112 8.65 -16.67 11.33
C LEU A 112 8.76 -18.20 11.49
N PRO A 113 7.69 -18.93 11.83
CA PRO A 113 7.74 -20.41 11.85
C PRO A 113 8.01 -21.02 10.48
N GLN A 114 7.62 -20.34 9.38
CA GLN A 114 7.92 -20.78 8.01
C GLN A 114 9.41 -20.64 7.66
N GLY A 115 10.14 -19.73 8.33
CA GLY A 115 11.51 -19.38 7.99
C GLY A 115 11.65 -18.66 6.64
N SER A 116 10.55 -18.13 6.10
CA SER A 116 10.53 -17.42 4.81
C SER A 116 9.33 -16.50 4.71
N GLY A 117 9.47 -15.42 3.96
CA GLY A 117 8.40 -14.47 3.66
C GLY A 117 8.89 -13.18 3.03
N VAL A 118 7.99 -12.47 2.37
CA VAL A 118 8.26 -11.13 1.83
C VAL A 118 7.15 -10.18 2.22
N ILE A 119 7.52 -9.05 2.79
CA ILE A 119 6.59 -7.94 3.07
C ILE A 119 6.93 -6.79 2.14
N VAL A 120 5.99 -6.41 1.28
CA VAL A 120 6.10 -5.24 0.40
C VAL A 120 5.16 -4.16 0.88
N ASN A 121 5.70 -3.10 1.44
CA ASN A 121 4.95 -1.94 1.89
C ASN A 121 4.77 -0.94 0.75
N VAL A 122 3.54 -0.47 0.51
CA VAL A 122 3.30 0.62 -0.44
C VAL A 122 3.39 1.95 0.31
N SER A 123 4.56 2.57 0.20
CA SER A 123 4.85 3.90 0.74
C SER A 123 4.38 5.01 -0.22
N SER A 124 5.12 6.08 -0.35
CA SER A 124 4.92 7.17 -1.30
C SER A 124 6.16 8.03 -1.40
N ILE A 125 6.43 8.63 -2.55
CA ILE A 125 7.40 9.73 -2.68
C ILE A 125 6.89 11.01 -2.00
N ALA A 126 5.63 11.07 -1.61
CA ALA A 126 5.00 12.24 -0.98
C ALA A 126 5.41 12.47 0.48
N THR A 127 6.57 12.00 0.90
CA THR A 127 7.17 12.31 2.21
C THR A 127 7.65 13.76 2.31
N ARG A 128 7.70 14.48 1.19
CA ARG A 128 7.95 15.94 1.10
C ARG A 128 6.87 16.66 0.29
N GLY A 129 5.64 16.12 0.26
CA GLY A 129 4.56 16.67 -0.55
C GLY A 129 3.84 17.84 0.12
N LEU A 130 3.42 18.83 -0.68
CA LEU A 130 2.60 19.96 -0.24
C LEU A 130 1.17 19.50 0.13
N ASN A 131 0.51 20.29 0.99
CA ASN A 131 -0.92 20.17 1.32
C ASN A 131 -1.37 18.82 1.87
N ARG A 132 -0.45 18.00 2.43
CA ARG A 132 -0.74 16.65 2.95
C ARG A 132 0.27 16.22 4.03
N VAL A 133 0.63 17.13 4.93
CA VAL A 133 1.63 16.88 5.99
C VAL A 133 1.34 15.63 6.83
N PRO A 134 0.10 15.38 7.33
CA PRO A 134 -0.17 14.17 8.11
C PRO A 134 0.01 12.88 7.30
N TYR A 135 -0.37 12.89 6.02
CA TYR A 135 -0.12 11.78 5.12
C TYR A 135 1.38 11.55 4.88
N ALA A 136 2.15 12.63 4.69
CA ALA A 136 3.60 12.56 4.54
C ALA A 136 4.26 11.95 5.78
N ALA A 137 3.84 12.35 6.97
CA ALA A 137 4.30 11.78 8.24
C ALA A 137 3.99 10.27 8.33
N ALA A 138 2.76 9.86 7.97
CA ALA A 138 2.37 8.45 7.95
C ALA A 138 3.23 7.64 6.97
N LYS A 139 3.50 8.15 5.77
CA LYS A 139 4.34 7.45 4.77
C LYS A 139 5.83 7.45 5.13
N GLY A 140 6.32 8.50 5.80
CA GLY A 140 7.63 8.48 6.46
C GLY A 140 7.71 7.38 7.54
N GLY A 141 6.64 7.19 8.30
CA GLY A 141 6.49 6.09 9.24
C GLY A 141 6.54 4.71 8.56
N VAL A 142 5.91 4.54 7.39
CA VAL A 142 5.99 3.30 6.61
C VAL A 142 7.43 3.02 6.16
N ASN A 143 8.20 4.05 5.75
CA ASN A 143 9.63 3.89 5.42
C ASN A 143 10.43 3.42 6.64
N ALA A 144 10.18 4.02 7.81
CA ALA A 144 10.84 3.64 9.05
C ALA A 144 10.49 2.21 9.50
N ILE A 145 9.21 1.80 9.40
CA ILE A 145 8.78 0.42 9.67
C ILE A 145 9.53 -0.55 8.74
N THR A 146 9.61 -0.24 7.45
CA THR A 146 10.29 -1.10 6.47
C THR A 146 11.75 -1.33 6.83
N ALA A 147 12.47 -0.27 7.14
CA ALA A 147 13.88 -0.35 7.51
C ALA A 147 14.08 -1.09 8.84
N SER A 148 13.34 -0.69 9.88
CA SER A 148 13.50 -1.25 11.23
C SER A 148 13.11 -2.72 11.28
N LEU A 149 11.98 -3.09 10.68
CA LEU A 149 11.51 -4.47 10.68
C LEU A 149 12.43 -5.40 9.89
N ALA A 150 13.02 -4.93 8.79
CA ALA A 150 14.01 -5.69 8.03
C ALA A 150 15.22 -6.09 8.90
N TRP A 151 15.70 -5.17 9.75
CA TRP A 151 16.77 -5.47 10.71
C TRP A 151 16.42 -6.59 11.68
N GLU A 152 15.15 -6.67 12.11
CA GLU A 152 14.72 -7.68 13.09
C GLU A 152 14.52 -9.08 12.48
N VAL A 153 14.19 -9.17 11.17
CA VAL A 153 13.69 -10.43 10.59
C VAL A 153 14.53 -10.98 9.44
N ALA A 154 15.52 -10.23 8.89
CA ALA A 154 16.30 -10.66 7.74
C ALA A 154 17.06 -11.97 7.98
N GLU A 155 17.72 -12.12 9.13
CA GLU A 155 18.44 -13.35 9.50
C GLU A 155 17.50 -14.57 9.68
N ARG A 156 16.19 -14.32 9.76
CA ARG A 156 15.15 -15.35 9.89
C ARG A 156 14.43 -15.64 8.57
N GLY A 157 15.04 -15.23 7.43
CA GLY A 157 14.55 -15.52 6.09
C GLY A 157 13.39 -14.65 5.60
N ILE A 158 13.11 -13.52 6.24
CA ILE A 158 12.03 -12.63 5.85
C ILE A 158 12.60 -11.34 5.29
N ARG A 159 12.18 -10.95 4.08
CA ARG A 159 12.50 -9.65 3.48
C ARG A 159 11.39 -8.63 3.75
N VAL A 160 11.77 -7.40 4.04
CA VAL A 160 10.82 -6.28 4.19
C VAL A 160 11.30 -5.14 3.32
N VAL A 161 10.49 -4.74 2.36
CA VAL A 161 10.82 -3.71 1.37
C VAL A 161 9.63 -2.76 1.18
N ALA A 162 9.88 -1.59 0.64
CA ALA A 162 8.81 -0.70 0.24
C ALA A 162 8.96 -0.23 -1.20
N ALA A 163 7.84 -0.14 -1.92
CA ALA A 163 7.71 0.67 -3.12
C ALA A 163 7.10 2.02 -2.76
N ALA A 164 7.64 3.10 -3.28
CA ALA A 164 7.15 4.47 -3.04
C ALA A 164 6.60 5.08 -4.35
N PRO A 165 5.32 4.87 -4.68
CA PRO A 165 4.69 5.45 -5.86
C PRO A 165 4.73 6.96 -5.87
N GLY A 166 4.88 7.53 -7.09
CA GLY A 166 4.62 8.91 -7.41
C GLY A 166 3.17 9.18 -7.79
N GLY A 167 2.95 10.24 -8.55
CA GLY A 167 1.66 10.51 -9.17
C GLY A 167 1.26 9.34 -10.06
N THR A 168 0.03 8.87 -9.92
CA THR A 168 -0.46 7.69 -10.65
C THR A 168 -1.78 8.02 -11.33
N GLU A 169 -1.84 7.79 -12.64
CA GLU A 169 -3.08 7.86 -13.41
C GLU A 169 -3.96 6.66 -13.01
N ALA A 170 -5.08 6.96 -12.40
CA ALA A 170 -6.02 5.95 -11.95
C ALA A 170 -7.45 6.38 -12.30
N PRO A 171 -8.36 5.43 -12.57
CA PRO A 171 -9.77 5.74 -12.73
C PRO A 171 -10.34 6.37 -11.45
N PRO A 172 -11.49 7.05 -11.54
CA PRO A 172 -12.19 7.55 -10.36
C PRO A 172 -12.37 6.45 -9.32
N ARG A 173 -12.25 6.81 -8.04
CA ARG A 173 -12.38 5.85 -6.95
C ARG A 173 -13.82 5.39 -6.81
N ILE A 174 -14.02 4.09 -6.69
CA ILE A 174 -15.34 3.51 -6.39
C ILE A 174 -15.80 3.93 -4.99
N VAL A 175 -14.88 3.93 -4.02
CA VAL A 175 -15.15 4.39 -2.65
C VAL A 175 -14.32 5.66 -2.38
N PRO A 176 -14.96 6.83 -2.19
CA PRO A 176 -14.27 8.05 -1.83
C PRO A 176 -13.52 7.90 -0.49
N ARG A 177 -12.32 8.46 -0.40
CA ARG A 177 -11.58 8.50 0.87
C ARG A 177 -12.17 9.50 1.85
N ASN A 178 -12.61 10.63 1.34
CA ASN A 178 -13.38 11.64 2.06
C ASN A 178 -14.75 11.74 1.40
N PRO A 179 -15.84 11.29 2.07
CA PRO A 179 -17.20 11.40 1.53
C PRO A 179 -17.67 12.86 1.38
N ASN A 180 -17.04 13.79 2.13
CA ASN A 180 -17.37 15.23 2.12
C ASN A 180 -16.36 16.04 1.29
N ALA A 181 -15.62 15.40 0.37
CA ALA A 181 -14.55 16.05 -0.38
C ALA A 181 -15.01 17.30 -1.16
N GLU A 182 -16.24 17.28 -1.69
CA GLU A 182 -16.80 18.41 -2.45
C GLU A 182 -16.97 19.67 -1.60
N GLU A 183 -17.24 19.51 -0.30
CA GLU A 183 -17.41 20.63 0.64
C GLU A 183 -16.10 21.08 1.28
N GLU A 184 -15.14 20.19 1.48
CA GLU A 184 -13.92 20.41 2.25
C GLU A 184 -12.67 20.61 1.41
N GLN A 185 -12.65 20.13 0.18
CA GLN A 185 -11.50 20.17 -0.70
C GLN A 185 -11.60 21.33 -1.69
N ARG A 186 -10.68 22.29 -1.59
CA ARG A 186 -10.55 23.35 -2.59
C ARG A 186 -9.76 22.86 -3.79
N GLU A 187 -10.24 23.15 -4.98
CA GLU A 187 -9.64 22.74 -6.24
C GLU A 187 -8.20 23.27 -6.41
N ASP A 188 -7.94 24.49 -5.97
CA ASP A 188 -6.62 25.11 -6.00
C ASP A 188 -5.57 24.37 -5.14
N TRP A 189 -5.95 23.82 -3.99
CA TRP A 189 -5.07 23.04 -3.13
C TRP A 189 -4.70 21.69 -3.74
N TYR A 190 -5.67 21.00 -4.34
CA TYR A 190 -5.42 19.74 -5.02
C TYR A 190 -4.57 19.93 -6.28
N LYS A 191 -4.86 20.98 -7.06
CA LYS A 191 -4.06 21.36 -8.23
C LYS A 191 -2.60 21.59 -7.88
N THR A 192 -2.31 22.26 -6.74
CA THR A 192 -0.94 22.47 -6.26
C THR A 192 -0.19 21.15 -6.06
N ILE A 193 -0.87 20.11 -5.55
CA ILE A 193 -0.28 18.77 -5.40
C ILE A 193 0.05 18.15 -6.77
N VAL A 194 -0.87 18.25 -7.72
CA VAL A 194 -0.67 17.73 -9.08
C VAL A 194 0.50 18.42 -9.75
N ASP A 195 0.52 19.76 -9.72
CA ASP A 195 1.58 20.57 -10.32
C ASP A 195 2.95 20.27 -9.70
N GLN A 196 3.04 20.19 -8.38
CA GLN A 196 4.28 19.80 -7.68
C GLN A 196 4.76 18.42 -8.15
N THR A 197 3.86 17.43 -8.18
CA THR A 197 4.22 16.05 -8.53
C THR A 197 4.75 15.95 -9.96
N ILE A 198 4.15 16.68 -10.91
CA ILE A 198 4.63 16.73 -12.31
C ILE A 198 5.97 17.49 -12.40
N GLN A 199 6.12 18.59 -11.68
CA GLN A 199 7.34 19.40 -11.71
C GLN A 199 8.54 18.65 -11.11
N SER A 200 8.36 17.93 -10.01
CA SER A 200 9.43 17.17 -9.34
C SER A 200 9.82 15.91 -10.09
N ALA A 201 8.90 15.28 -10.82
CA ALA A 201 9.21 14.11 -11.64
C ALA A 201 10.08 14.49 -12.85
N LEU A 202 11.19 13.76 -13.08
CA LEU A 202 12.02 13.94 -14.27
C LEU A 202 11.27 13.61 -15.57
N MET A 203 10.38 12.61 -15.52
CA MET A 203 9.55 12.20 -16.65
C MET A 203 8.38 13.14 -16.95
N LYS A 204 8.14 14.16 -16.10
CA LYS A 204 7.11 15.20 -16.28
C LYS A 204 5.70 14.69 -16.54
N ARG A 205 5.36 13.52 -16.00
CA ARG A 205 4.04 12.92 -16.10
C ARG A 205 3.73 12.04 -14.88
N TYR A 206 2.50 11.68 -14.72
CA TYR A 206 2.08 10.60 -13.85
C TYR A 206 2.46 9.24 -14.45
N GLY A 207 2.69 8.24 -13.62
CA GLY A 207 2.85 6.86 -14.03
C GLY A 207 1.51 6.15 -14.15
N THR A 208 1.47 5.08 -14.95
CA THR A 208 0.30 4.21 -15.07
C THR A 208 0.18 3.25 -13.88
N LEU A 209 -0.97 2.59 -13.73
CA LEU A 209 -1.15 1.54 -12.72
C LEU A 209 -0.15 0.38 -12.91
N ASP A 210 0.14 0.02 -14.16
CA ASP A 210 1.09 -1.05 -14.47
C ASP A 210 2.54 -0.67 -14.15
N GLU A 211 2.93 0.59 -14.39
CA GLU A 211 4.24 1.11 -13.99
C GLU A 211 4.44 1.12 -12.47
N GLN A 212 3.36 1.19 -11.69
CA GLN A 212 3.42 1.07 -10.23
C GLN A 212 3.35 -0.39 -9.77
N ALA A 213 2.57 -1.24 -10.43
CA ALA A 213 2.41 -2.64 -10.05
C ALA A 213 3.66 -3.48 -10.33
N GLY A 214 4.35 -3.21 -11.45
CA GLY A 214 5.56 -3.93 -11.82
C GLY A 214 6.63 -3.95 -10.74
N PRO A 215 7.09 -2.80 -10.22
CA PRO A 215 8.06 -2.76 -9.13
C PRO A 215 7.60 -3.44 -7.84
N ILE A 216 6.30 -3.38 -7.49
CA ILE A 216 5.75 -4.07 -6.32
C ILE A 216 5.90 -5.58 -6.49
N LEU A 217 5.57 -6.13 -7.67
CA LEU A 217 5.68 -7.55 -7.97
C LEU A 217 7.14 -8.00 -8.06
N PHE A 218 8.01 -7.21 -8.68
CA PHE A 218 9.46 -7.46 -8.69
C PHE A 218 10.00 -7.55 -7.25
N LEU A 219 9.67 -6.60 -6.38
CA LEU A 219 10.11 -6.62 -4.99
C LEU A 219 9.55 -7.82 -4.20
N ALA A 220 8.38 -8.34 -4.58
CA ALA A 220 7.80 -9.55 -4.00
C ALA A 220 8.47 -10.84 -4.48
N SER A 221 9.08 -10.85 -5.65
CA SER A 221 9.66 -12.04 -6.30
C SER A 221 11.05 -12.38 -5.79
N ASP A 222 11.54 -13.56 -6.20
CA ASP A 222 12.90 -14.04 -5.90
C ASP A 222 13.98 -13.25 -6.66
N ASP A 223 13.64 -12.58 -7.77
CA ASP A 223 14.55 -11.67 -8.47
C ASP A 223 15.04 -10.51 -7.59
N ALA A 224 14.28 -10.19 -6.53
CA ALA A 224 14.65 -9.21 -5.51
C ALA A 224 15.23 -9.85 -4.23
N SER A 225 15.70 -11.09 -4.27
CA SER A 225 16.13 -11.86 -3.08
C SER A 225 17.24 -11.19 -2.24
N TYR A 226 18.05 -10.32 -2.83
CA TYR A 226 19.10 -9.57 -2.12
C TYR A 226 18.70 -8.12 -1.80
N ILE A 227 17.39 -7.78 -1.87
CA ILE A 227 16.85 -6.46 -1.58
C ILE A 227 15.97 -6.54 -0.32
N THR A 228 16.39 -5.87 0.75
CA THR A 228 15.62 -5.73 2.00
C THR A 228 15.96 -4.42 2.72
N GLY A 229 15.09 -3.92 3.59
CA GLY A 229 15.29 -2.73 4.41
C GLY A 229 15.26 -1.40 3.67
N VAL A 230 14.88 -1.40 2.39
CA VAL A 230 14.92 -0.19 1.55
C VAL A 230 13.54 0.21 1.04
N THR A 231 13.39 1.49 0.79
CA THR A 231 12.25 2.06 0.06
C THR A 231 12.69 2.43 -1.36
N VAL A 232 12.06 1.82 -2.36
CA VAL A 232 12.36 2.04 -3.78
C VAL A 232 11.40 3.09 -4.35
N PRO A 233 11.87 4.28 -4.75
CA PRO A 233 11.04 5.28 -5.39
C PRO A 233 10.55 4.82 -6.77
N VAL A 234 9.25 4.96 -7.02
CA VAL A 234 8.59 4.68 -8.31
C VAL A 234 7.86 5.96 -8.75
N GLY A 235 8.61 7.05 -8.86
CA GLY A 235 8.10 8.42 -9.01
C GLY A 235 8.55 9.13 -10.30
N GLY A 236 9.01 8.40 -11.31
CA GLY A 236 9.48 9.02 -12.56
C GLY A 236 10.72 9.93 -12.37
N GLY A 237 11.59 9.57 -11.38
CA GLY A 237 12.79 10.32 -11.02
C GLY A 237 12.63 11.26 -9.82
N ASP A 238 11.43 11.45 -9.29
CA ASP A 238 11.23 12.07 -7.98
C ASP A 238 11.57 11.05 -6.88
N LEU A 239 12.42 11.43 -5.96
CA LEU A 239 12.91 10.56 -4.88
C LEU A 239 12.16 10.76 -3.54
N GLY A 240 11.26 11.72 -3.47
CA GLY A 240 10.53 12.05 -2.24
C GLY A 240 11.28 12.96 -1.28
#